data_f1fcb5ec4d21f564f4a4cd7fd56103e2
#
_entry.id   f1fcb5ec4d21f564f4a4cd7fd56103e2
#
_cell.length_a   1.000
_cell.length_b   1.000
_cell.length_c   1.000
_cell.angle_alpha   90.00
_cell.angle_beta   90.00
_cell.angle_gamma   90.00
#
_symmetry.space_group_name_H-M   'P 1'
#
loop_
_entity.id
_entity.type
_entity.pdbx_description
1 polymer ?
#
loop_
_entity_poly.entity_id
_entity_poly.type
_entity_poly.pdbx_seq_one_letter_code
_entity_poly.pdbx_strand_id
1 'polypeptide(L)'
;VTISVPDLFYAGDTVIFDVPEFTDPVGNTVSSSDYTLTWYARTNTASEGAAITGVAEGTGWRVTVPATTTTGFDAGTWTWQAIAVNTTPNPDLQYTAGRGQFTVKATLGYSGTPGAFDDRSRAEIDLGYVETAIRTLAQGGVVQEYSIGNRSLKRYKMTELLQLRDTLKAEVDRERRAEKVKQGLGNPGVTRVRFI
;
A
#
# COMPACT_ATOMS: atom_id res chain seq x y z
N VAL A 1 6.67 2.66 21.62
CA VAL A 1 7.84 2.67 20.71
C VAL A 1 7.36 2.96 19.30
N THR A 2 8.06 3.83 18.56
CA THR A 2 7.75 4.11 17.16
C THR A 2 8.74 3.32 16.30
N ILE A 3 8.23 2.34 15.55
CA ILE A 3 8.99 1.61 14.53
C ILE A 3 8.80 2.35 13.22
N SER A 4 9.90 2.75 12.59
CA SER A 4 9.87 3.51 11.33
C SER A 4 9.96 2.56 10.13
N VAL A 5 8.93 1.74 9.91
CA VAL A 5 8.78 1.01 8.65
C VAL A 5 8.44 2.02 7.56
N PRO A 6 9.10 2.00 6.39
CA PRO A 6 8.73 2.89 5.28
C PRO A 6 7.26 2.70 4.88
N ASP A 7 6.52 3.80 4.75
CA ASP A 7 5.09 3.77 4.37
C ASP A 7 4.86 3.31 2.93
N LEU A 8 5.90 3.41 2.10
CA LEU A 8 5.86 3.05 0.68
C LEU A 8 7.25 2.60 0.20
N PHE A 9 7.29 1.53 -0.58
CA PHE A 9 8.46 1.10 -1.34
C PHE A 9 8.05 0.33 -2.61
N TYR A 10 9.01 0.03 -3.47
CA TYR A 10 8.74 -0.69 -4.71
C TYR A 10 9.12 -2.17 -4.58
N ALA A 11 8.37 -3.04 -5.25
CA ALA A 11 8.73 -4.45 -5.36
C ALA A 11 10.14 -4.60 -5.95
N GLY A 12 10.99 -5.39 -5.30
CA GLY A 12 12.40 -5.51 -5.67
C GLY A 12 13.36 -4.55 -4.96
N ASP A 13 12.86 -3.62 -4.11
CA ASP A 13 13.74 -2.81 -3.27
C ASP A 13 14.17 -3.58 -2.01
N THR A 14 15.39 -3.35 -1.55
CA THR A 14 15.80 -3.77 -0.20
C THR A 14 15.26 -2.78 0.82
N VAL A 15 14.51 -3.26 1.80
CA VAL A 15 13.94 -2.43 2.87
C VAL A 15 14.67 -2.69 4.17
N ILE A 16 15.20 -1.63 4.81
CA ILE A 16 15.93 -1.71 6.07
C ILE A 16 15.29 -0.73 7.07
N PHE A 17 15.04 -1.20 8.28
CA PHE A 17 14.57 -0.35 9.37
C PHE A 17 15.00 -0.94 10.74
N ASP A 18 15.08 -0.08 11.74
CA ASP A 18 15.46 -0.46 13.08
C ASP A 18 14.22 -0.51 13.98
N VAL A 19 14.22 -1.50 14.86
CA VAL A 19 13.25 -1.66 15.95
C VAL A 19 14.01 -1.46 17.25
N PRO A 20 13.82 -0.35 17.97
CA PRO A 20 14.49 -0.13 19.24
C PRO A 20 13.97 -1.07 20.33
N GLU A 21 14.74 -1.23 21.40
CA GLU A 21 14.25 -1.87 22.61
C GLU A 21 12.98 -1.16 23.13
N PHE A 22 12.16 -1.88 23.84
CA PHE A 22 10.93 -1.34 24.41
C PHE A 22 10.65 -1.97 25.77
N THR A 23 9.65 -1.47 26.49
CA THR A 23 9.24 -2.03 27.78
C THR A 23 7.95 -2.81 27.63
N ASP A 24 7.88 -3.92 28.36
CA ASP A 24 6.65 -4.70 28.50
C ASP A 24 5.60 -3.95 29.37
N PRO A 25 4.36 -4.45 29.49
CA PRO A 25 3.31 -3.80 30.28
C PRO A 25 3.61 -3.68 31.79
N VAL A 26 4.58 -4.43 32.31
CA VAL A 26 4.98 -4.38 33.74
C VAL A 26 6.29 -3.62 33.96
N GLY A 27 6.87 -3.07 32.87
CA GLY A 27 8.04 -2.19 32.94
C GLY A 27 9.39 -2.86 32.73
N ASN A 28 9.44 -4.16 32.38
CA ASN A 28 10.70 -4.83 32.06
C ASN A 28 11.17 -4.47 30.66
N THR A 29 12.48 -4.39 30.47
CA THR A 29 13.07 -4.12 29.15
C THR A 29 12.97 -5.36 28.24
N VAL A 30 12.48 -5.18 27.04
CA VAL A 30 12.48 -6.16 25.95
C VAL A 30 13.55 -5.74 24.96
N SER A 31 14.65 -6.49 24.91
CA SER A 31 15.83 -6.18 24.12
C SER A 31 16.34 -7.38 23.34
N SER A 32 17.25 -7.13 22.40
CA SER A 32 17.83 -8.17 21.53
C SER A 32 18.72 -9.17 22.27
N SER A 33 19.10 -8.90 23.53
CA SER A 33 19.87 -9.84 24.36
C SER A 33 19.04 -11.05 24.80
N ASP A 34 17.74 -10.83 25.04
CA ASP A 34 16.85 -11.83 25.63
C ASP A 34 15.71 -12.26 24.73
N TYR A 35 15.49 -11.53 23.63
CA TYR A 35 14.36 -11.76 22.72
C TYR A 35 14.81 -11.84 21.26
N THR A 36 14.16 -12.72 20.51
CA THR A 36 14.22 -12.74 19.05
C THR A 36 13.03 -11.99 18.47
N LEU A 37 13.27 -11.01 17.62
CA LEU A 37 12.23 -10.26 16.93
C LEU A 37 11.98 -10.87 15.56
N THR A 38 10.72 -11.08 15.22
CA THR A 38 10.29 -11.43 13.84
C THR A 38 9.29 -10.40 13.36
N TRP A 39 9.58 -9.82 12.20
CA TRP A 39 8.67 -8.96 11.49
C TRP A 39 7.87 -9.79 10.49
N TYR A 40 6.55 -9.68 10.55
CA TYR A 40 5.60 -10.34 9.67
C TYR A 40 4.91 -9.29 8.81
N ALA A 41 4.79 -9.55 7.51
CA ALA A 41 3.99 -8.76 6.59
C ALA A 41 3.01 -9.66 5.85
N ARG A 42 1.78 -9.19 5.64
CA ARG A 42 0.71 -9.96 4.98
C ARG A 42 -0.24 -9.05 4.22
N THR A 43 -0.81 -9.59 3.16
CA THR A 43 -2.02 -9.06 2.51
C THR A 43 -3.25 -9.83 2.98
N ASN A 44 -4.42 -9.50 2.42
CA ASN A 44 -5.66 -10.29 2.58
C ASN A 44 -5.74 -11.46 1.58
N THR A 45 -4.77 -11.62 0.70
CA THR A 45 -4.67 -12.76 -0.20
C THR A 45 -4.02 -13.95 0.52
N ALA A 46 -4.59 -15.14 0.37
CA ALA A 46 -4.03 -16.35 0.94
C ALA A 46 -2.63 -16.63 0.34
N SER A 47 -1.72 -17.11 1.19
CA SER A 47 -0.32 -17.43 0.84
C SER A 47 0.59 -16.23 0.52
N GLU A 48 0.07 -14.99 0.57
CA GLU A 48 0.88 -13.79 0.47
C GLU A 48 1.35 -13.32 1.85
N GLY A 49 2.63 -13.47 2.11
CA GLY A 49 3.23 -13.02 3.37
C GLY A 49 4.74 -13.20 3.40
N ALA A 50 5.36 -12.50 4.33
CA ALA A 50 6.78 -12.62 4.63
C ALA A 50 6.99 -12.65 6.14
N ALA A 51 8.00 -13.38 6.58
CA ALA A 51 8.47 -13.41 7.97
C ALA A 51 9.98 -13.18 7.94
N ILE A 52 10.44 -12.09 8.54
CA ILE A 52 11.84 -11.69 8.55
C ILE A 52 12.31 -11.58 10.00
N THR A 53 13.31 -12.35 10.36
CA THR A 53 13.93 -12.26 11.69
C THR A 53 14.88 -11.06 11.73
N GLY A 54 14.72 -10.20 12.72
CA GLY A 54 15.61 -9.07 12.97
C GLY A 54 16.96 -9.56 13.53
N VAL A 55 18.03 -8.88 13.12
CA VAL A 55 19.38 -9.08 13.64
C VAL A 55 19.61 -8.09 14.78
N ALA A 56 20.26 -8.50 15.85
CA ALA A 56 20.60 -7.61 16.96
C ALA A 56 21.43 -6.40 16.47
N GLU A 57 20.99 -5.20 16.83
CA GLU A 57 21.66 -3.93 16.54
C GLU A 57 21.60 -3.06 17.81
N GLY A 58 22.73 -2.98 18.50
CA GLY A 58 22.75 -2.41 19.86
C GLY A 58 21.83 -3.21 20.81
N THR A 59 20.94 -2.52 21.49
CA THR A 59 19.92 -3.13 22.37
C THR A 59 18.63 -3.50 21.64
N GLY A 60 18.46 -3.02 20.39
CA GLY A 60 17.31 -3.29 19.53
C GLY A 60 17.62 -4.29 18.42
N TRP A 61 16.89 -4.18 17.31
CA TRP A 61 17.01 -5.06 16.15
C TRP A 61 17.01 -4.26 14.86
N ARG A 62 17.79 -4.74 13.90
CA ARG A 62 17.69 -4.32 12.50
C ARG A 62 16.96 -5.37 11.69
N VAL A 63 15.91 -4.98 11.01
CA VAL A 63 15.18 -5.82 10.06
C VAL A 63 15.61 -5.45 8.65
N THR A 64 16.12 -6.42 7.91
CA THR A 64 16.48 -6.27 6.49
C THR A 64 15.63 -7.20 5.65
N VAL A 65 14.72 -6.63 4.87
CA VAL A 65 13.91 -7.36 3.90
C VAL A 65 14.66 -7.31 2.57
N PRO A 66 15.23 -8.43 2.10
CA PRO A 66 16.04 -8.43 0.90
C PRO A 66 15.19 -8.23 -0.37
N ALA A 67 15.79 -7.65 -1.40
CA ALA A 67 15.16 -7.44 -2.72
C ALA A 67 14.55 -8.73 -3.30
N THR A 68 15.16 -9.88 -3.06
CA THR A 68 14.64 -11.19 -3.49
C THR A 68 13.30 -11.54 -2.85
N THR A 69 13.04 -11.08 -1.63
CA THR A 69 11.75 -11.25 -0.95
C THR A 69 10.73 -10.25 -1.46
N THR A 70 11.11 -8.96 -1.55
CA THR A 70 10.19 -7.90 -1.98
C THR A 70 9.80 -7.99 -3.44
N THR A 71 10.62 -8.64 -4.30
CA THR A 71 10.25 -8.95 -5.70
C THR A 71 8.98 -9.81 -5.79
N GLY A 72 8.71 -10.64 -4.78
CA GLY A 72 7.48 -11.45 -4.70
C GLY A 72 6.29 -10.72 -4.10
N PHE A 73 6.42 -9.44 -3.74
CA PHE A 73 5.32 -8.69 -3.15
C PHE A 73 4.42 -8.10 -4.24
N ASP A 74 3.14 -8.42 -4.18
CA ASP A 74 2.14 -7.80 -5.05
C ASP A 74 1.93 -6.33 -4.69
N ALA A 75 1.68 -5.51 -5.71
CA ALA A 75 1.35 -4.10 -5.51
C ALA A 75 0.03 -3.95 -4.75
N GLY A 76 0.03 -3.11 -3.73
CA GLY A 76 -1.14 -2.87 -2.89
C GLY A 76 -0.80 -2.54 -1.44
N THR A 77 -1.82 -2.58 -0.59
CA THR A 77 -1.67 -2.32 0.85
C THR A 77 -1.37 -3.61 1.60
N TRP A 78 -0.30 -3.60 2.36
CA TRP A 78 0.16 -4.67 3.24
C TRP A 78 0.00 -4.27 4.69
N THR A 79 -0.28 -5.24 5.56
CA THR A 79 -0.29 -5.07 7.02
C THR A 79 0.91 -5.78 7.60
N TRP A 80 1.60 -5.12 8.53
CA TRP A 80 2.75 -5.70 9.22
C TRP A 80 2.56 -5.72 10.73
N GLN A 81 3.30 -6.64 11.38
CA GLN A 81 3.41 -6.74 12.83
C GLN A 81 4.81 -7.23 13.19
N ALA A 82 5.44 -6.59 14.17
CA ALA A 82 6.72 -7.03 14.73
C ALA A 82 6.47 -7.69 16.10
N ILE A 83 6.95 -8.91 16.25
CA ILE A 83 6.75 -9.74 17.45
C ILE A 83 8.11 -10.11 18.02
N ALA A 84 8.32 -9.82 19.30
CA ALA A 84 9.49 -10.25 20.06
C ALA A 84 9.11 -11.46 20.92
N VAL A 85 9.85 -12.55 20.80
CA VAL A 85 9.67 -13.79 21.56
C VAL A 85 10.91 -14.02 22.41
N ASN A 86 10.73 -14.35 23.69
CA ASN A 86 11.83 -14.64 24.61
C ASN A 86 12.62 -15.87 24.12
N THR A 87 13.94 -15.77 24.13
CA THR A 87 14.86 -16.86 23.76
C THR A 87 15.10 -17.83 24.88
N THR A 88 14.77 -17.45 26.12
CA THR A 88 14.90 -18.31 27.32
C THR A 88 13.57 -19.05 27.53
N PRO A 89 13.56 -20.37 27.52
CA PRO A 89 12.32 -21.16 27.36
C PRO A 89 11.45 -21.28 28.60
N ASN A 90 11.39 -20.27 29.49
CA ASN A 90 10.41 -20.34 30.58
C ASN A 90 10.17 -19.00 31.27
N PRO A 91 8.99 -18.40 31.16
CA PRO A 91 7.85 -18.72 30.26
C PRO A 91 8.08 -18.22 28.85
N ASP A 92 7.37 -18.77 27.86
CA ASP A 92 7.33 -18.27 26.48
C ASP A 92 6.65 -16.88 26.42
N LEU A 93 7.40 -15.84 26.78
CA LEU A 93 6.92 -14.47 26.73
C LEU A 93 6.98 -13.96 25.31
N GLN A 94 5.85 -13.44 24.83
CA GLN A 94 5.71 -12.85 23.50
C GLN A 94 5.10 -11.47 23.61
N TYR A 95 5.75 -10.49 22.98
CA TYR A 95 5.30 -9.11 22.95
C TYR A 95 5.23 -8.57 21.53
N THR A 96 4.20 -7.79 21.24
CA THR A 96 4.10 -7.04 19.98
C THR A 96 4.85 -5.71 20.14
N ALA A 97 5.95 -5.56 19.43
CA ALA A 97 6.72 -4.31 19.37
C ALA A 97 5.99 -3.21 18.58
N GLY A 98 5.26 -3.59 17.55
CA GLY A 98 4.48 -2.65 16.77
C GLY A 98 3.67 -3.33 15.66
N ARG A 99 2.73 -2.55 15.10
CA ARG A 99 1.87 -2.96 13.99
C ARG A 99 1.53 -1.73 13.14
N GLY A 100 1.38 -1.93 11.82
CA GLY A 100 1.01 -0.86 10.90
C GLY A 100 0.69 -1.37 9.52
N GLN A 101 0.68 -0.44 8.57
CA GLN A 101 0.47 -0.72 7.16
C GLN A 101 1.54 -0.03 6.33
N PHE A 102 1.81 -0.55 5.14
CA PHE A 102 2.63 0.05 4.10
C PHE A 102 2.04 -0.25 2.74
N THR A 103 2.49 0.49 1.73
CA THR A 103 2.07 0.31 0.34
C THR A 103 3.24 -0.20 -0.48
N VAL A 104 3.04 -1.28 -1.20
CA VAL A 104 3.98 -1.75 -2.23
C VAL A 104 3.53 -1.25 -3.58
N LYS A 105 4.44 -0.65 -4.34
CA LYS A 105 4.24 -0.31 -5.75
C LYS A 105 4.98 -1.30 -6.65
N ALA A 106 4.43 -1.55 -7.83
CA ALA A 106 5.10 -2.36 -8.82
C ALA A 106 6.41 -1.69 -9.28
N THR A 107 7.45 -2.49 -9.50
CA THR A 107 8.69 -1.99 -10.08
C THR A 107 8.49 -1.65 -11.55
N LEU A 108 9.17 -0.60 -12.02
CA LEU A 108 9.30 -0.28 -13.45
C LEU A 108 10.44 -1.04 -14.12
N GLY A 109 11.26 -1.76 -13.33
CA GLY A 109 12.36 -2.55 -13.86
C GLY A 109 11.86 -3.72 -14.70
N TYR A 110 12.51 -3.94 -15.86
CA TYR A 110 12.22 -5.07 -16.74
C TYR A 110 13.51 -5.63 -17.34
N SER A 111 13.48 -6.87 -17.78
CA SER A 111 14.54 -7.49 -18.56
C SER A 111 14.02 -7.81 -19.98
N GLY A 112 14.74 -7.41 -21.02
CA GLY A 112 14.31 -7.58 -22.41
C GLY A 112 13.34 -6.49 -22.87
N THR A 113 12.26 -6.85 -23.56
CA THR A 113 11.23 -5.90 -24.01
C THR A 113 10.24 -5.61 -22.90
N PRO A 114 9.96 -4.33 -22.56
CA PRO A 114 9.01 -4.01 -21.50
C PRO A 114 7.61 -4.53 -21.85
N GLY A 115 6.97 -5.16 -20.89
CA GLY A 115 5.56 -5.53 -20.99
C GLY A 115 4.63 -4.33 -20.79
N ALA A 116 3.32 -4.55 -20.91
CA ALA A 116 2.34 -3.52 -20.58
C ALA A 116 2.38 -3.21 -19.07
N PHE A 117 2.48 -1.94 -18.75
CA PHE A 117 2.43 -1.44 -17.39
C PHE A 117 1.27 -0.43 -17.27
N ASP A 118 0.40 -0.62 -16.31
CA ASP A 118 -0.74 0.28 -16.05
C ASP A 118 -0.69 0.74 -14.59
N ASP A 119 -0.29 2.00 -14.38
CA ASP A 119 -0.20 2.65 -13.05
C ASP A 119 -1.46 3.48 -12.73
N ARG A 120 -2.51 3.34 -13.54
CA ARG A 120 -3.76 4.05 -13.31
C ARG A 120 -4.48 3.52 -12.09
N SER A 121 -5.10 4.42 -11.32
CA SER A 121 -5.98 4.01 -10.23
C SER A 121 -7.22 3.28 -10.77
N ARG A 122 -7.90 2.54 -9.89
CA ARG A 122 -9.16 1.88 -10.25
C ARG A 122 -10.19 2.87 -10.78
N ALA A 123 -10.27 4.05 -10.16
CA ALA A 123 -11.18 5.11 -10.59
C ALA A 123 -10.84 5.64 -11.99
N GLU A 124 -9.55 5.76 -12.32
CA GLU A 124 -9.09 6.17 -13.65
C GLU A 124 -9.41 5.11 -14.73
N ILE A 125 -9.26 3.83 -14.41
CA ILE A 125 -9.61 2.72 -15.30
C ILE A 125 -11.12 2.71 -15.57
N ASP A 126 -11.92 2.77 -14.51
CA ASP A 126 -13.38 2.75 -14.59
C ASP A 126 -13.91 4.00 -15.33
N LEU A 127 -13.31 5.18 -15.12
CA LEU A 127 -13.60 6.40 -15.86
C LEU A 127 -13.36 6.20 -17.37
N GLY A 128 -12.23 5.59 -17.75
CA GLY A 128 -11.91 5.29 -19.15
C GLY A 128 -12.96 4.37 -19.81
N TYR A 129 -13.46 3.38 -19.10
CA TYR A 129 -14.53 2.51 -19.60
C TYR A 129 -15.85 3.26 -19.80
N VAL A 130 -16.23 4.11 -18.83
CA VAL A 130 -17.47 4.92 -18.94
C VAL A 130 -17.37 5.92 -20.08
N GLU A 131 -16.26 6.60 -20.26
CA GLU A 131 -16.04 7.54 -21.37
C GLU A 131 -16.10 6.83 -22.74
N THR A 132 -15.55 5.62 -22.82
CA THR A 132 -15.63 4.79 -24.03
C THR A 132 -17.08 4.38 -24.33
N ALA A 133 -17.84 3.97 -23.30
CA ALA A 133 -19.25 3.62 -23.44
C ALA A 133 -20.09 4.82 -23.91
N ILE A 134 -19.87 6.01 -23.34
CA ILE A 134 -20.54 7.25 -23.75
C ILE A 134 -20.22 7.57 -25.22
N ARG A 135 -18.96 7.46 -25.64
CA ARG A 135 -18.53 7.71 -27.02
C ARG A 135 -19.18 6.74 -27.99
N THR A 136 -19.24 5.46 -27.67
CA THR A 136 -19.88 4.43 -28.49
C THR A 136 -21.38 4.70 -28.67
N LEU A 137 -22.08 5.05 -27.58
CA LEU A 137 -23.51 5.44 -27.66
C LEU A 137 -23.72 6.69 -28.46
N ALA A 138 -22.88 7.71 -28.34
CA ALA A 138 -22.97 8.95 -29.10
C ALA A 138 -22.74 8.74 -30.61
N GLN A 139 -21.98 7.72 -30.97
CA GLN A 139 -21.75 7.33 -32.38
C GLN A 139 -22.86 6.41 -32.96
N GLY A 140 -23.95 6.20 -32.22
CA GLY A 140 -25.06 5.33 -32.65
C GLY A 140 -24.76 3.84 -32.50
N GLY A 141 -23.71 3.47 -31.75
CA GLY A 141 -23.37 2.08 -31.43
C GLY A 141 -24.27 1.51 -30.33
N VAL A 142 -24.45 0.19 -30.36
CA VAL A 142 -25.12 -0.53 -29.26
C VAL A 142 -24.06 -0.94 -28.23
N VAL A 143 -24.17 -0.45 -27.01
CA VAL A 143 -23.31 -0.91 -25.90
C VAL A 143 -23.78 -2.30 -25.49
N GLN A 144 -23.04 -3.32 -25.90
CA GLN A 144 -23.47 -4.70 -25.69
C GLN A 144 -23.24 -5.20 -24.27
N GLU A 145 -22.22 -4.84 -23.59
CA GLU A 145 -22.00 -5.17 -22.16
C GLU A 145 -20.61 -4.68 -21.74
N TYR A 146 -20.52 -3.81 -20.72
CA TYR A 146 -19.26 -3.49 -20.08
C TYR A 146 -19.34 -3.90 -18.61
N SER A 147 -18.32 -4.61 -18.13
CA SER A 147 -18.18 -4.92 -16.72
C SER A 147 -17.30 -3.88 -16.03
N ILE A 148 -17.85 -3.17 -15.06
CA ILE A 148 -17.10 -2.24 -14.18
C ILE A 148 -17.10 -2.86 -12.81
N GLY A 149 -15.97 -3.45 -12.42
CA GLY A 149 -15.87 -4.18 -11.16
C GLY A 149 -16.87 -5.35 -11.13
N ASN A 150 -17.66 -5.45 -10.04
CA ASN A 150 -18.70 -6.48 -9.88
C ASN A 150 -20.07 -6.06 -10.45
N ARG A 151 -20.15 -5.00 -11.26
CA ARG A 151 -21.40 -4.51 -11.85
C ARG A 151 -21.41 -4.69 -13.36
N SER A 152 -22.41 -5.37 -13.87
CA SER A 152 -22.67 -5.50 -15.31
C SER A 152 -23.44 -4.27 -15.81
N LEU A 153 -22.89 -3.53 -16.78
CA LEU A 153 -23.51 -2.37 -17.42
C LEU A 153 -24.46 -2.82 -18.53
N LYS A 154 -25.53 -3.51 -18.17
CA LYS A 154 -26.60 -3.83 -19.13
C LYS A 154 -27.57 -2.64 -19.27
N ARG A 155 -27.54 -1.93 -20.40
CA ARG A 155 -28.54 -0.90 -20.80
C ARG A 155 -28.62 0.34 -19.92
N TYR A 156 -27.49 0.98 -19.63
CA TYR A 156 -27.54 2.32 -19.00
C TYR A 156 -28.01 3.38 -19.98
N LYS A 157 -28.86 4.30 -19.48
CA LYS A 157 -29.23 5.49 -20.24
C LYS A 157 -28.03 6.45 -20.28
N MET A 158 -27.94 7.25 -21.35
CA MET A 158 -26.87 8.26 -21.51
C MET A 158 -26.73 9.16 -20.27
N THR A 159 -27.86 9.57 -19.67
CA THR A 159 -27.89 10.40 -18.45
C THR A 159 -27.22 9.71 -17.24
N GLU A 160 -27.43 8.42 -17.07
CA GLU A 160 -26.84 7.64 -15.98
C GLU A 160 -25.33 7.48 -16.17
N LEU A 161 -24.89 7.26 -17.41
CA LEU A 161 -23.46 7.20 -17.74
C LEU A 161 -22.77 8.56 -17.53
N LEU A 162 -23.42 9.66 -17.85
CA LEU A 162 -22.89 11.00 -17.59
C LEU A 162 -22.77 11.28 -16.09
N GLN A 163 -23.75 10.90 -15.28
CA GLN A 163 -23.67 11.03 -13.83
C GLN A 163 -22.54 10.16 -13.23
N LEU A 164 -22.41 8.90 -13.70
CA LEU A 164 -21.35 8.00 -13.26
C LEU A 164 -19.97 8.55 -13.64
N ARG A 165 -19.82 9.08 -14.87
CA ARG A 165 -18.59 9.75 -15.31
C ARG A 165 -18.22 10.91 -14.37
N ASP A 166 -19.18 11.78 -14.04
CA ASP A 166 -18.92 12.96 -13.21
C ASP A 166 -18.54 12.54 -11.78
N THR A 167 -19.14 11.46 -11.25
CA THR A 167 -18.76 10.89 -9.95
C THR A 167 -17.33 10.34 -9.98
N LEU A 168 -16.98 9.51 -10.98
CA LEU A 168 -15.64 8.95 -11.11
C LEU A 168 -14.59 10.03 -11.34
N LYS A 169 -14.92 11.07 -12.12
CA LYS A 169 -14.02 12.21 -12.34
C LYS A 169 -13.73 12.97 -11.04
N ALA A 170 -14.74 13.17 -10.21
CA ALA A 170 -14.56 13.78 -8.89
C ALA A 170 -13.69 12.89 -7.96
N GLU A 171 -13.80 11.57 -8.07
CA GLU A 171 -12.97 10.62 -7.31
C GLU A 171 -11.51 10.67 -7.75
N VAL A 172 -11.23 10.59 -9.05
CA VAL A 172 -9.88 10.76 -9.62
C VAL A 172 -9.26 12.09 -9.22
N ASP A 173 -10.01 13.20 -9.27
CA ASP A 173 -9.52 14.49 -8.84
C ASP A 173 -9.19 14.53 -7.34
N ARG A 174 -9.95 13.80 -6.52
CA ARG A 174 -9.68 13.66 -5.08
C ARG A 174 -8.40 12.86 -4.83
N GLU A 175 -8.22 11.73 -5.51
CA GLU A 175 -7.01 10.91 -5.44
C GLU A 175 -5.76 11.72 -5.84
N ARG A 176 -5.83 12.43 -6.97
CA ARG A 176 -4.74 13.29 -7.45
C ARG A 176 -4.39 14.43 -6.49
N ARG A 177 -5.39 15.01 -5.82
CA ARG A 177 -5.16 16.03 -4.79
C ARG A 177 -4.49 15.43 -3.56
N ALA A 178 -4.96 14.26 -3.10
CA ALA A 178 -4.36 13.56 -1.97
C ALA A 178 -2.90 13.21 -2.24
N GLU A 179 -2.58 12.74 -3.45
CA GLU A 179 -1.20 12.43 -3.83
C GLU A 179 -0.31 13.68 -3.85
N LYS A 180 -0.78 14.82 -4.40
CA LYS A 180 -0.04 16.09 -4.35
C LYS A 180 0.23 16.57 -2.92
N VAL A 181 -0.73 16.39 -2.01
CA VAL A 181 -0.54 16.72 -0.59
C VAL A 181 0.52 15.82 0.04
N LYS A 182 0.51 14.51 -0.24
CA LYS A 182 1.54 13.57 0.23
C LYS A 182 2.94 13.95 -0.27
N GLN A 183 3.05 14.41 -1.51
CA GLN A 183 4.30 14.87 -2.11
C GLN A 183 4.77 16.25 -1.59
N GLY A 184 4.06 16.86 -0.65
CA GLY A 184 4.40 18.17 -0.10
C GLY A 184 4.15 19.35 -1.05
N LEU A 185 3.47 19.14 -2.18
CA LEU A 185 3.17 20.18 -3.19
C LEU A 185 2.03 21.13 -2.78
N GLY A 186 1.61 21.07 -1.52
CA GLY A 186 0.55 21.90 -0.96
C GLY A 186 -0.86 21.46 -1.37
N ASN A 187 -1.87 22.10 -0.78
CA ASN A 187 -3.26 21.85 -1.17
C ASN A 187 -3.63 22.79 -2.33
N PRO A 188 -3.83 22.32 -3.56
CA PRO A 188 -4.13 23.15 -4.72
C PRO A 188 -5.45 23.93 -4.62
N GLY A 189 -6.27 23.65 -3.59
CA GLY A 189 -7.51 24.37 -3.31
C GLY A 189 -7.38 25.49 -2.26
N VAL A 190 -6.17 25.75 -1.71
CA VAL A 190 -5.95 26.76 -0.67
C VAL A 190 -4.99 27.83 -1.17
N THR A 191 -5.51 29.01 -1.48
CA THR A 191 -4.68 30.20 -1.72
C THR A 191 -4.34 30.85 -0.38
N ARG A 192 -3.08 30.82 0.02
CA ARG A 192 -2.60 31.57 1.20
C ARG A 192 -2.31 33.02 0.79
N VAL A 193 -3.18 33.93 1.15
CA VAL A 193 -2.92 35.36 1.02
C VAL A 193 -2.17 35.83 2.27
N ARG A 194 -0.94 36.33 2.08
CA ARG A 194 -0.18 36.99 3.15
C ARG A 194 -0.44 38.49 3.03
N PHE A 195 -1.15 39.07 3.99
CA PHE A 195 -1.22 40.50 4.12
C PHE A 195 0.11 41.00 4.72
N ILE A 196 0.76 41.96 4.04
CA ILE A 196 1.97 42.64 4.47
C ILE A 196 1.54 43.94 5.18
#